data_1df0449691d09c1193b6d5c60f331da2
#
_entry.id   1df0449691d09c1193b6d5c60f331da2
#
_cell.length_a   1.000
_cell.length_b   1.000
_cell.length_c   1.000
_cell.angle_alpha   90.00
_cell.angle_beta   90.00
_cell.angle_gamma   90.00
#
_symmetry.space_group_name_H-M   'P 1'
#
loop_
_entity.id
_entity.type
_entity.pdbx_description
1 polymer ?
#
loop_
_entity_poly.entity_id
_entity_poly.type
_entity_poly.pdbx_seq_one_letter_code
_entity_poly.pdbx_strand_id
1 'polypeptide(L)'
;MTEKIRVGIVGYGNLGRGAELAIQQQPDMELVAVFSRRGKVDTVDPNVTSVHIDEAKNYQDKIDVMILCGGSATDLPEQTPAFASMFNTVDSFDTHAKIPEHFAKVDEAAKKSGKISVISVGWDPGLFSINRVMSEAVLIDGNTYTFWGKGLSQGHSDAVRRVEGVKGGVQYTIPSEEAMDRVRRGENPVLSTSEKHKRECYVVLEDGADPKKVEETIKTMPNYFDEYDTTVHFITEEELKRDHNAMPHGGFVI
;
A
#
# COMPACT_ATOMS: atom_id res chain seq x y z
N MET A 1 9.38 24.59 25.29
CA MET A 1 9.18 23.30 24.57
C MET A 1 8.12 23.61 23.54
N THR A 2 8.37 23.36 22.27
CA THR A 2 7.35 23.47 21.21
C THR A 2 6.26 22.44 21.49
N GLU A 3 5.00 22.83 21.34
CA GLU A 3 3.86 21.94 21.46
C GLU A 3 3.98 20.82 20.41
N LYS A 4 3.76 19.56 20.81
CA LYS A 4 3.86 18.43 19.89
C LYS A 4 2.65 18.36 18.97
N ILE A 5 2.87 17.90 17.74
CA ILE A 5 1.80 17.57 16.82
C ILE A 5 1.07 16.31 17.33
N ARG A 6 -0.21 16.43 17.61
CA ARG A 6 -1.04 15.36 18.13
C ARG A 6 -1.63 14.52 16.99
N VAL A 7 -1.22 13.27 16.90
CA VAL A 7 -1.54 12.38 15.80
C VAL A 7 -2.54 11.31 16.22
N GLY A 8 -3.51 11.02 15.37
CA GLY A 8 -4.37 9.84 15.43
C GLY A 8 -4.11 8.89 14.26
N ILE A 9 -4.28 7.60 14.48
CA ILE A 9 -4.17 6.57 13.43
C ILE A 9 -5.52 5.88 13.25
N VAL A 10 -6.04 5.81 12.02
CA VAL A 10 -7.24 5.05 11.66
C VAL A 10 -6.86 3.81 10.86
N GLY A 11 -7.21 2.64 11.39
CA GLY A 11 -6.79 1.35 10.84
C GLY A 11 -5.45 0.89 11.41
N TYR A 12 -5.47 -0.31 11.99
CA TYR A 12 -4.28 -0.83 12.69
C TYR A 12 -3.87 -2.21 12.14
N GLY A 13 -3.47 -2.19 10.86
CA GLY A 13 -2.78 -3.27 10.17
C GLY A 13 -1.27 -2.99 10.13
N ASN A 14 -0.58 -3.55 9.14
CA ASN A 14 0.88 -3.35 8.97
C ASN A 14 1.23 -1.87 8.83
N LEU A 15 0.47 -1.12 8.03
CA LEU A 15 0.70 0.31 7.83
C LEU A 15 0.49 1.11 9.12
N GLY A 16 -0.60 0.86 9.85
CA GLY A 16 -0.87 1.55 11.11
C GLY A 16 0.19 1.29 12.19
N ARG A 17 0.70 0.05 12.27
CA ARG A 17 1.82 -0.30 13.15
C ARG A 17 3.11 0.41 12.73
N GLY A 18 3.38 0.47 11.42
CA GLY A 18 4.53 1.20 10.89
C GLY A 18 4.45 2.70 11.17
N ALA A 19 3.26 3.30 11.03
CA ALA A 19 3.02 4.70 11.36
C ALA A 19 3.24 4.99 12.87
N GLU A 20 2.76 4.12 13.76
CA GLU A 20 3.03 4.24 15.21
C GLU A 20 4.54 4.23 15.50
N LEU A 21 5.27 3.24 14.96
CA LEU A 21 6.73 3.15 15.14
C LEU A 21 7.46 4.39 14.61
N ALA A 22 7.00 4.96 13.50
CA ALA A 22 7.58 6.16 12.93
C ALA A 22 7.31 7.39 13.80
N ILE A 23 6.09 7.56 14.31
CA ILE A 23 5.71 8.67 15.20
C ILE A 23 6.54 8.62 16.50
N GLN A 24 6.74 7.43 17.09
CA GLN A 24 7.53 7.27 18.31
C GLN A 24 8.99 7.75 18.17
N GLN A 25 9.52 7.79 16.95
CA GLN A 25 10.88 8.28 16.67
C GLN A 25 10.94 9.81 16.44
N GLN A 26 9.80 10.48 16.38
CA GLN A 26 9.76 11.94 16.14
C GLN A 26 9.60 12.69 17.46
N PRO A 27 10.54 13.56 17.82
CA PRO A 27 10.50 14.26 19.10
C PRO A 27 9.38 15.32 19.18
N ASP A 28 8.89 15.77 18.03
CA ASP A 28 7.86 16.80 17.86
C ASP A 28 6.46 16.26 17.60
N MET A 29 6.28 14.92 17.67
CA MET A 29 4.99 14.25 17.49
C MET A 29 4.60 13.45 18.73
N GLU A 30 3.30 13.21 18.90
CA GLU A 30 2.76 12.24 19.86
C GLU A 30 1.55 11.52 19.30
N LEU A 31 1.49 10.23 19.52
CA LEU A 31 0.33 9.41 19.15
C LEU A 31 -0.70 9.47 20.28
N VAL A 32 -1.84 10.10 20.00
CA VAL A 32 -2.93 10.28 20.96
C VAL A 32 -3.79 9.03 21.04
N ALA A 33 -4.20 8.47 19.90
CA ALA A 33 -5.06 7.30 19.85
C ALA A 33 -4.97 6.55 18.51
N VAL A 34 -5.32 5.27 18.60
CA VAL A 34 -5.55 4.39 17.44
C VAL A 34 -7.04 4.07 17.34
N PHE A 35 -7.60 4.21 16.16
CA PHE A 35 -9.02 3.97 15.86
C PHE A 35 -9.17 2.74 14.98
N SER A 36 -9.97 1.76 15.42
CA SER A 36 -10.16 0.51 14.69
C SER A 36 -11.63 0.07 14.71
N ARG A 37 -12.10 -0.53 13.62
CA ARG A 37 -13.41 -1.19 13.57
C ARG A 37 -13.53 -2.37 14.54
N ARG A 38 -12.40 -2.93 14.97
CA ARG A 38 -12.34 -3.99 15.98
C ARG A 38 -12.43 -3.44 17.42
N GLY A 39 -12.48 -2.12 17.59
CA GLY A 39 -12.37 -1.47 18.88
C GLY A 39 -10.93 -1.56 19.41
N LYS A 40 -10.78 -2.15 20.60
CA LYS A 40 -9.45 -2.31 21.22
C LYS A 40 -8.56 -3.25 20.41
N VAL A 41 -7.34 -2.79 20.12
CA VAL A 41 -6.28 -3.55 19.44
C VAL A 41 -4.98 -3.46 20.24
N ASP A 42 -4.11 -4.46 20.12
CA ASP A 42 -2.81 -4.45 20.77
C ASP A 42 -1.85 -3.54 19.98
N THR A 43 -1.55 -2.39 20.55
CA THR A 43 -0.62 -1.38 20.02
C THR A 43 0.84 -1.76 20.33
N VAL A 44 1.79 -1.18 19.59
CA VAL A 44 3.23 -1.40 19.84
C VAL A 44 3.61 -0.84 21.21
N ASP A 45 3.18 0.39 21.52
CA ASP A 45 3.25 0.91 22.89
C ASP A 45 1.91 0.61 23.60
N PRO A 46 1.92 -0.22 24.65
CA PRO A 46 0.70 -0.59 25.38
C PRO A 46 0.02 0.58 26.08
N ASN A 47 0.67 1.74 26.21
CA ASN A 47 0.09 2.95 26.78
C ASN A 47 -0.74 3.76 25.79
N VAL A 48 -0.64 3.47 24.49
CA VAL A 48 -1.43 4.16 23.47
C VAL A 48 -2.89 3.76 23.58
N THR A 49 -3.76 4.75 23.65
CA THR A 49 -5.22 4.55 23.67
C THR A 49 -5.70 3.93 22.35
N SER A 50 -6.46 2.85 22.46
CA SER A 50 -7.09 2.19 21.30
C SER A 50 -8.60 2.10 21.52
N VAL A 51 -9.38 2.62 20.56
CA VAL A 51 -10.83 2.76 20.64
C VAL A 51 -11.52 2.39 19.33
N HIS A 52 -12.85 2.25 19.39
CA HIS A 52 -13.63 2.00 18.18
C HIS A 52 -13.62 3.25 17.26
N ILE A 53 -13.61 3.02 15.95
CA ILE A 53 -13.53 4.08 14.94
C ILE A 53 -14.64 5.14 15.07
N ASP A 54 -15.84 4.75 15.51
CA ASP A 54 -16.97 5.66 15.68
C ASP A 54 -16.77 6.69 16.79
N GLU A 55 -15.80 6.45 17.68
CA GLU A 55 -15.44 7.38 18.74
C GLU A 55 -14.53 8.50 18.28
N ALA A 56 -13.99 8.43 17.06
CA ALA A 56 -13.05 9.44 16.53
C ALA A 56 -13.60 10.87 16.64
N LYS A 57 -14.89 11.06 16.42
CA LYS A 57 -15.57 12.36 16.56
C LYS A 57 -15.38 13.04 17.94
N ASN A 58 -15.10 12.27 19.00
CA ASN A 58 -14.88 12.76 20.36
C ASN A 58 -13.42 13.25 20.58
N TYR A 59 -12.61 13.19 19.55
CA TYR A 59 -11.18 13.53 19.59
C TYR A 59 -10.81 14.76 18.73
N GLN A 60 -11.80 15.49 18.17
CA GLN A 60 -11.54 16.61 17.27
C GLN A 60 -10.67 17.70 17.90
N ASP A 61 -10.83 17.97 19.20
CA ASP A 61 -10.01 18.96 19.92
C ASP A 61 -8.69 18.40 20.46
N LYS A 62 -8.47 17.08 20.31
CA LYS A 62 -7.31 16.35 20.86
C LYS A 62 -6.31 15.93 19.81
N ILE A 63 -6.68 15.93 18.55
CA ILE A 63 -5.88 15.44 17.44
C ILE A 63 -5.77 16.53 16.39
N ASP A 64 -4.54 16.83 15.99
CA ASP A 64 -4.23 17.82 14.96
C ASP A 64 -4.28 17.23 13.56
N VAL A 65 -3.85 15.95 13.41
CA VAL A 65 -3.83 15.24 12.14
C VAL A 65 -4.16 13.75 12.31
N MET A 66 -4.95 13.22 11.39
CA MET A 66 -5.34 11.82 11.36
C MET A 66 -4.64 11.10 10.19
N ILE A 67 -3.88 10.05 10.48
CA ILE A 67 -3.27 9.18 9.46
C ILE A 67 -4.21 8.02 9.19
N LEU A 68 -4.66 7.91 7.93
CA LEU A 68 -5.63 6.90 7.50
C LEU A 68 -4.90 5.72 6.86
N CYS A 69 -4.90 4.59 7.54
CA CYS A 69 -4.19 3.36 7.19
C CYS A 69 -5.13 2.23 6.73
N GLY A 70 -6.30 2.62 6.22
CA GLY A 70 -7.28 1.70 5.64
C GLY A 70 -6.86 1.16 4.28
N GLY A 71 -7.58 0.14 3.80
CA GLY A 71 -7.37 -0.41 2.44
C GLY A 71 -7.76 0.58 1.35
N SER A 72 -6.87 0.78 0.38
CA SER A 72 -7.08 1.73 -0.72
C SER A 72 -8.32 1.40 -1.57
N ALA A 73 -8.58 0.11 -1.82
CA ALA A 73 -9.72 -0.31 -2.64
C ALA A 73 -11.05 -0.34 -1.88
N THR A 74 -11.02 -0.47 -0.55
CA THR A 74 -12.21 -0.80 0.25
C THR A 74 -12.57 0.24 1.30
N ASP A 75 -11.58 0.86 1.93
CA ASP A 75 -11.81 1.72 3.09
C ASP A 75 -11.63 3.21 2.77
N LEU A 76 -10.49 3.59 2.20
CA LEU A 76 -10.11 4.99 1.98
C LEU A 76 -11.07 5.79 1.09
N PRO A 77 -11.74 5.22 0.06
CA PRO A 77 -12.69 5.97 -0.76
C PRO A 77 -13.81 6.64 0.05
N GLU A 78 -14.23 6.03 1.15
CA GLU A 78 -15.28 6.54 2.03
C GLU A 78 -14.68 7.16 3.31
N GLN A 79 -13.62 6.57 3.85
CA GLN A 79 -13.02 7.05 5.11
C GLN A 79 -12.36 8.41 4.94
N THR A 80 -11.57 8.63 3.88
CA THR A 80 -10.82 9.88 3.75
C THR A 80 -11.75 11.10 3.68
N PRO A 81 -12.80 11.15 2.81
CA PRO A 81 -13.73 12.27 2.82
C PRO A 81 -14.46 12.44 4.16
N ALA A 82 -14.86 11.33 4.81
CA ALA A 82 -15.53 11.40 6.10
C ALA A 82 -14.64 12.00 7.19
N PHE A 83 -13.37 11.57 7.29
CA PHE A 83 -12.42 12.11 8.26
C PHE A 83 -11.97 13.53 7.91
N ALA A 84 -11.81 13.88 6.64
CA ALA A 84 -11.50 15.23 6.18
C ALA A 84 -12.57 16.27 6.57
N SER A 85 -13.80 15.83 6.84
CA SER A 85 -14.85 16.69 7.39
C SER A 85 -14.64 17.08 8.86
N MET A 86 -13.73 16.40 9.57
CA MET A 86 -13.52 16.56 11.02
C MET A 86 -12.08 16.90 11.39
N PHE A 87 -11.11 16.40 10.62
CA PHE A 87 -9.67 16.48 10.93
C PHE A 87 -8.86 16.92 9.71
N ASN A 88 -7.65 17.41 9.94
CA ASN A 88 -6.63 17.32 8.90
C ASN A 88 -6.27 15.85 8.70
N THR A 89 -6.07 15.40 7.46
CA THR A 89 -5.85 13.97 7.16
C THR A 89 -4.65 13.75 6.27
N VAL A 90 -4.04 12.58 6.44
CA VAL A 90 -3.05 12.01 5.52
C VAL A 90 -3.50 10.60 5.18
N ASP A 91 -3.60 10.25 3.90
CA ASP A 91 -3.91 8.90 3.47
C ASP A 91 -2.86 8.30 2.52
N SER A 92 -2.94 7.01 2.32
CA SER A 92 -2.08 6.23 1.43
C SER A 92 -2.84 5.63 0.24
N PHE A 93 -3.84 6.34 -0.27
CA PHE A 93 -4.65 5.86 -1.40
C PHE A 93 -3.79 5.62 -2.64
N ASP A 94 -3.78 4.38 -3.17
CA ASP A 94 -2.87 3.94 -4.23
C ASP A 94 -3.57 3.37 -5.48
N THR A 95 -4.88 3.43 -5.58
CA THR A 95 -5.61 3.02 -6.78
C THR A 95 -5.44 4.10 -7.86
N HIS A 96 -4.33 4.06 -8.58
CA HIS A 96 -3.86 5.11 -9.49
C HIS A 96 -4.95 5.68 -10.41
N ALA A 97 -5.69 4.81 -11.10
CA ALA A 97 -6.75 5.23 -12.02
C ALA A 97 -7.89 6.03 -11.35
N LYS A 98 -8.05 5.91 -10.03
CA LYS A 98 -9.11 6.58 -9.26
C LYS A 98 -8.62 7.76 -8.43
N ILE A 99 -7.33 8.10 -8.48
CA ILE A 99 -6.79 9.23 -7.72
C ILE A 99 -7.50 10.56 -8.05
N PRO A 100 -7.80 10.91 -9.32
CA PRO A 100 -8.51 12.15 -9.61
C PRO A 100 -9.91 12.22 -8.99
N GLU A 101 -10.66 11.11 -9.00
CA GLU A 101 -11.98 11.02 -8.38
C GLU A 101 -11.87 11.14 -6.84
N HIS A 102 -10.92 10.41 -6.25
CA HIS A 102 -10.65 10.45 -4.82
C HIS A 102 -10.26 11.86 -4.37
N PHE A 103 -9.36 12.51 -5.10
CA PHE A 103 -8.97 13.90 -4.86
C PHE A 103 -10.17 14.83 -4.83
N ALA A 104 -11.06 14.74 -5.82
CA ALA A 104 -12.21 15.63 -5.91
C ALA A 104 -13.15 15.50 -4.70
N LYS A 105 -13.41 14.27 -4.24
CA LYS A 105 -14.24 13.99 -3.06
C LYS A 105 -13.62 14.51 -1.77
N VAL A 106 -12.32 14.28 -1.60
CA VAL A 106 -11.58 14.71 -0.41
C VAL A 106 -11.43 16.23 -0.38
N ASP A 107 -11.13 16.86 -1.51
CA ASP A 107 -11.01 18.31 -1.65
C ASP A 107 -12.33 19.02 -1.29
N GLU A 108 -13.48 18.50 -1.77
CA GLU A 108 -14.79 19.04 -1.41
C GLU A 108 -15.03 18.97 0.11
N ALA A 109 -14.75 17.81 0.73
CA ALA A 109 -14.94 17.62 2.16
C ALA A 109 -14.02 18.52 3.00
N ALA A 110 -12.74 18.59 2.64
CA ALA A 110 -11.74 19.40 3.31
C ALA A 110 -12.06 20.91 3.19
N LYS A 111 -12.42 21.40 2.01
CA LYS A 111 -12.85 22.80 1.79
C LYS A 111 -14.06 23.17 2.63
N LYS A 112 -15.06 22.29 2.70
CA LYS A 112 -16.27 22.50 3.47
C LYS A 112 -16.03 22.62 4.97
N SER A 113 -15.05 21.86 5.49
CA SER A 113 -14.70 21.83 6.91
C SER A 113 -13.58 22.80 7.31
N GLY A 114 -12.92 23.45 6.33
CA GLY A 114 -11.73 24.26 6.57
C GLY A 114 -10.52 23.45 7.03
N LYS A 115 -10.46 22.16 6.66
CA LYS A 115 -9.35 21.25 6.98
C LYS A 115 -8.40 21.08 5.81
N ILE A 116 -7.25 20.49 6.08
CA ILE A 116 -6.23 20.15 5.08
C ILE A 116 -6.17 18.64 4.95
N SER A 117 -6.14 18.14 3.72
CA SER A 117 -5.96 16.73 3.46
C SER A 117 -4.82 16.52 2.47
N VAL A 118 -3.92 15.60 2.79
CA VAL A 118 -2.86 15.13 1.90
C VAL A 118 -3.18 13.68 1.53
N ILE A 119 -3.39 13.42 0.26
CA ILE A 119 -3.76 12.09 -0.22
C ILE A 119 -2.59 11.39 -0.90
N SER A 120 -2.69 10.07 -1.02
CA SER A 120 -1.76 9.26 -1.83
C SER A 120 -0.30 9.36 -1.38
N VAL A 121 -0.08 9.37 -0.06
CA VAL A 121 1.25 9.44 0.55
C VAL A 121 1.81 8.04 0.76
N GLY A 122 2.69 7.63 -0.12
CA GLY A 122 3.33 6.32 -0.09
C GLY A 122 4.63 6.29 -0.88
N TRP A 123 4.97 5.13 -1.41
CA TRP A 123 6.10 4.97 -2.33
C TRP A 123 5.72 5.44 -3.74
N ASP A 124 4.66 4.85 -4.30
CA ASP A 124 4.10 5.19 -5.61
C ASP A 124 2.59 4.89 -5.62
N PRO A 125 1.76 5.88 -5.54
CA PRO A 125 2.09 7.33 -5.52
C PRO A 125 2.77 7.80 -4.23
N GLY A 126 3.55 8.86 -4.33
CA GLY A 126 4.27 9.49 -3.22
C GLY A 126 5.73 9.79 -3.55
N LEU A 127 6.66 9.16 -2.83
CA LEU A 127 8.10 9.46 -2.95
C LEU A 127 8.62 9.28 -4.39
N PHE A 128 8.25 8.20 -5.07
CA PHE A 128 8.69 7.97 -6.46
C PHE A 128 8.04 8.93 -7.44
N SER A 129 6.81 9.38 -7.20
CA SER A 129 6.17 10.41 -8.01
C SER A 129 6.95 11.71 -7.94
N ILE A 130 7.36 12.13 -6.75
CA ILE A 130 8.18 13.33 -6.55
C ILE A 130 9.55 13.16 -7.22
N ASN A 131 10.20 12.02 -7.04
CA ASN A 131 11.51 11.76 -7.66
C ASN A 131 11.43 11.80 -9.19
N ARG A 132 10.38 11.24 -9.80
CA ARG A 132 10.18 11.33 -11.27
C ARG A 132 10.01 12.77 -11.73
N VAL A 133 9.16 13.54 -11.09
CA VAL A 133 8.94 14.96 -11.43
C VAL A 133 10.23 15.76 -11.31
N MET A 134 11.00 15.57 -10.24
CA MET A 134 12.29 16.24 -10.06
C MET A 134 13.32 15.81 -11.12
N SER A 135 13.39 14.54 -11.46
CA SER A 135 14.29 14.03 -12.48
C SER A 135 13.95 14.59 -13.86
N GLU A 136 12.69 14.61 -14.23
CA GLU A 136 12.21 15.16 -15.51
C GLU A 136 12.41 16.69 -15.59
N ALA A 137 12.35 17.39 -14.46
CA ALA A 137 12.62 18.84 -14.43
C ALA A 137 14.08 19.20 -14.74
N VAL A 138 15.04 18.31 -14.41
CA VAL A 138 16.48 18.56 -14.60
C VAL A 138 17.05 17.84 -15.82
N LEU A 139 16.40 16.78 -16.30
CA LEU A 139 16.81 15.98 -17.44
C LEU A 139 15.78 16.16 -18.58
N ILE A 140 15.93 17.21 -19.38
CA ILE A 140 14.93 17.70 -20.34
C ILE A 140 14.48 16.61 -21.34
N ASP A 141 15.38 15.76 -21.79
CA ASP A 141 15.12 14.66 -22.73
C ASP A 141 15.15 13.28 -22.04
N GLY A 142 15.09 13.26 -20.71
CA GLY A 142 15.12 12.03 -19.93
C GLY A 142 13.76 11.35 -19.89
N ASN A 143 13.80 10.01 -19.82
CA ASN A 143 12.64 9.19 -19.51
C ASN A 143 12.84 8.49 -18.16
N THR A 144 11.78 8.31 -17.41
CA THR A 144 11.82 7.63 -16.13
C THR A 144 11.20 6.23 -16.21
N TYR A 145 11.89 5.26 -15.66
CA TYR A 145 11.44 3.87 -15.58
C TYR A 145 11.41 3.41 -14.15
N THR A 146 10.25 2.97 -13.68
CA THR A 146 10.10 2.40 -12.33
C THR A 146 10.08 0.88 -12.43
N PHE A 147 10.93 0.24 -11.63
CA PHE A 147 10.99 -1.21 -11.46
C PHE A 147 10.72 -1.58 -10.01
N TRP A 148 9.89 -2.61 -9.81
CA TRP A 148 9.53 -3.15 -8.51
C TRP A 148 10.18 -4.50 -8.29
N GLY A 149 10.66 -4.74 -7.07
CA GLY A 149 11.17 -6.04 -6.62
C GLY A 149 12.71 -6.16 -6.60
N LYS A 150 13.24 -7.34 -6.41
CA LYS A 150 12.44 -8.55 -6.07
C LYS A 150 11.71 -8.29 -4.76
N GLY A 151 10.38 -8.37 -4.75
CA GLY A 151 9.62 -8.03 -3.56
C GLY A 151 8.18 -8.51 -3.58
N LEU A 152 7.62 -8.63 -2.40
CA LEU A 152 6.28 -9.09 -2.13
C LEU A 152 5.28 -7.96 -2.38
N SER A 153 4.22 -8.23 -3.12
CA SER A 153 3.10 -7.31 -3.26
C SER A 153 1.94 -7.75 -2.37
N GLN A 154 1.54 -6.90 -1.44
CA GLN A 154 0.45 -7.20 -0.52
C GLN A 154 -0.88 -7.35 -1.24
N GLY A 155 -1.23 -6.42 -2.13
CA GLY A 155 -2.49 -6.47 -2.86
C GLY A 155 -2.61 -7.69 -3.78
N HIS A 156 -1.52 -8.05 -4.48
CA HIS A 156 -1.49 -9.25 -5.33
C HIS A 156 -1.50 -10.54 -4.48
N SER A 157 -0.79 -10.56 -3.36
CA SER A 157 -0.84 -11.69 -2.43
C SER A 157 -2.23 -11.88 -1.84
N ASP A 158 -2.95 -10.80 -1.54
CA ASP A 158 -4.34 -10.87 -1.09
C ASP A 158 -5.28 -11.37 -2.19
N ALA A 159 -5.05 -10.99 -3.44
CA ALA A 159 -5.81 -11.50 -4.58
C ALA A 159 -5.62 -13.00 -4.75
N VAL A 160 -4.38 -13.51 -4.66
CA VAL A 160 -4.07 -14.95 -4.68
C VAL A 160 -4.80 -15.69 -3.54
N ARG A 161 -4.73 -15.18 -2.31
CA ARG A 161 -5.37 -15.81 -1.14
C ARG A 161 -6.90 -15.88 -1.20
N ARG A 162 -7.53 -15.07 -2.07
CA ARG A 162 -9.00 -15.09 -2.27
C ARG A 162 -9.47 -16.04 -3.37
N VAL A 163 -8.55 -16.68 -4.07
CA VAL A 163 -8.91 -17.69 -5.08
C VAL A 163 -9.46 -18.94 -4.39
N GLU A 164 -10.59 -19.45 -4.88
CA GLU A 164 -11.21 -20.69 -4.39
C GLU A 164 -10.21 -21.85 -4.46
N GLY A 165 -10.05 -22.60 -3.37
CA GLY A 165 -9.09 -23.70 -3.25
C GLY A 165 -7.68 -23.27 -2.81
N VAL A 166 -7.47 -22.00 -2.49
CA VAL A 166 -6.21 -21.49 -1.93
C VAL A 166 -6.31 -21.33 -0.43
N LYS A 167 -5.50 -22.08 0.31
CA LYS A 167 -5.36 -21.99 1.77
C LYS A 167 -4.44 -20.87 2.21
N GLY A 168 -3.42 -20.57 1.42
CA GLY A 168 -2.43 -19.56 1.70
C GLY A 168 -1.57 -19.25 0.47
N GLY A 169 -0.94 -18.08 0.44
CA GLY A 169 -0.07 -17.75 -0.68
C GLY A 169 0.51 -16.35 -0.62
N VAL A 170 1.59 -16.19 -1.34
CA VAL A 170 2.31 -14.93 -1.55
C VAL A 170 2.68 -14.76 -3.01
N GLN A 171 2.81 -13.51 -3.42
CA GLN A 171 3.23 -13.16 -4.78
C GLN A 171 4.45 -12.25 -4.72
N TYR A 172 5.44 -12.57 -5.56
CA TYR A 172 6.63 -11.75 -5.77
C TYR A 172 6.60 -11.07 -7.14
N THR A 173 6.88 -9.78 -7.14
CA THR A 173 7.19 -9.03 -8.35
C THR A 173 8.69 -9.11 -8.60
N ILE A 174 9.09 -9.49 -9.81
CA ILE A 174 10.48 -9.67 -10.20
C ILE A 174 10.75 -8.77 -11.40
N PRO A 175 11.67 -7.80 -11.28
CA PRO A 175 12.03 -6.95 -12.39
C PRO A 175 12.83 -7.72 -13.45
N SER A 176 12.61 -7.39 -14.73
CA SER A 176 13.35 -7.97 -15.84
C SER A 176 14.76 -7.39 -15.90
N GLU A 177 15.78 -8.23 -15.72
CA GLU A 177 17.19 -7.81 -15.85
C GLU A 177 17.48 -7.26 -17.24
N GLU A 178 16.95 -7.90 -18.28
CA GLU A 178 17.12 -7.43 -19.66
C GLU A 178 16.53 -6.03 -19.86
N ALA A 179 15.32 -5.78 -19.37
CA ALA A 179 14.69 -4.48 -19.47
C ALA A 179 15.48 -3.40 -18.71
N MET A 180 15.95 -3.73 -17.49
CA MET A 180 16.78 -2.83 -16.71
C MET A 180 18.09 -2.48 -17.41
N ASP A 181 18.75 -3.46 -18.00
CA ASP A 181 20.01 -3.26 -18.73
C ASP A 181 19.83 -2.42 -20.00
N ARG A 182 18.74 -2.59 -20.71
CA ARG A 182 18.39 -1.74 -21.86
C ARG A 182 18.22 -0.27 -21.43
N VAL A 183 17.50 -0.04 -20.33
CA VAL A 183 17.32 1.31 -19.78
C VAL A 183 18.65 1.90 -19.32
N ARG A 184 19.48 1.14 -18.58
CA ARG A 184 20.81 1.59 -18.13
C ARG A 184 21.77 1.94 -19.25
N ARG A 185 21.66 1.28 -20.40
CA ARG A 185 22.43 1.60 -21.61
C ARG A 185 21.90 2.82 -22.36
N GLY A 186 20.81 3.43 -21.92
CA GLY A 186 20.22 4.61 -22.54
C GLY A 186 19.45 4.32 -23.84
N GLU A 187 18.94 3.10 -24.01
CA GLU A 187 18.17 2.72 -25.21
C GLU A 187 16.78 3.37 -25.27
N ASN A 188 16.30 3.94 -24.16
CA ASN A 188 14.96 4.53 -24.03
C ASN A 188 13.83 3.60 -24.55
N PRO A 189 13.75 2.33 -24.14
CA PRO A 189 12.79 1.40 -24.70
C PRO A 189 11.36 1.73 -24.28
N VAL A 190 10.40 1.51 -25.17
CA VAL A 190 9.00 1.41 -24.78
C VAL A 190 8.78 -0.01 -24.24
N LEU A 191 8.42 -0.13 -22.97
CA LEU A 191 8.28 -1.42 -22.28
C LEU A 191 6.82 -1.63 -21.86
N SER A 192 6.27 -2.76 -22.24
CA SER A 192 4.99 -3.25 -21.71
C SER A 192 5.12 -3.69 -20.25
N THR A 193 4.01 -3.95 -19.61
CA THR A 193 3.93 -4.44 -18.23
C THR A 193 4.69 -5.75 -18.06
N SER A 194 4.49 -6.72 -18.97
CA SER A 194 5.14 -8.03 -18.96
C SER A 194 6.63 -7.97 -19.29
N GLU A 195 7.07 -7.00 -20.08
CA GLU A 195 8.49 -6.81 -20.38
C GLU A 195 9.25 -6.25 -19.18
N LYS A 196 8.59 -5.44 -18.32
CA LYS A 196 9.21 -4.86 -17.13
C LYS A 196 9.30 -5.82 -15.95
N HIS A 197 8.25 -6.62 -15.73
CA HIS A 197 8.13 -7.45 -14.54
C HIS A 197 7.53 -8.81 -14.84
N LYS A 198 8.02 -9.82 -14.13
CA LYS A 198 7.40 -11.14 -13.99
C LYS A 198 6.71 -11.28 -12.64
N ARG A 199 5.81 -12.24 -12.55
CA ARG A 199 5.12 -12.61 -11.31
C ARG A 199 5.45 -14.04 -10.93
N GLU A 200 5.84 -14.26 -9.67
CA GLU A 200 5.97 -15.59 -9.08
C GLU A 200 5.02 -15.71 -7.90
N CYS A 201 4.12 -16.68 -7.96
CA CYS A 201 3.17 -16.99 -6.90
C CYS A 201 3.58 -18.29 -6.22
N TYR A 202 3.62 -18.29 -4.90
CA TYR A 202 3.83 -19.49 -4.08
C TYR A 202 2.54 -19.74 -3.32
N VAL A 203 1.89 -20.87 -3.61
CA VAL A 203 0.50 -21.13 -3.25
C VAL A 203 0.37 -22.43 -2.48
N VAL A 204 -0.32 -22.40 -1.35
CA VAL A 204 -0.74 -23.57 -0.59
C VAL A 204 -2.18 -23.86 -0.95
N LEU A 205 -2.44 -25.08 -1.40
CA LEU A 205 -3.80 -25.52 -1.76
C LEU A 205 -4.59 -25.98 -0.55
N GLU A 206 -5.91 -25.81 -0.60
CA GLU A 206 -6.83 -26.54 0.26
C GLU A 206 -6.89 -28.02 -0.10
N ASP A 207 -7.27 -28.87 0.85
CA ASP A 207 -7.40 -30.31 0.62
C ASP A 207 -8.45 -30.58 -0.47
N GLY A 208 -8.03 -31.30 -1.51
CA GLY A 208 -8.88 -31.67 -2.65
C GLY A 208 -9.05 -30.60 -3.73
N ALA A 209 -8.37 -29.44 -3.60
CA ALA A 209 -8.38 -28.42 -4.65
C ALA A 209 -7.65 -28.90 -5.92
N ASP A 210 -8.16 -28.49 -7.09
CA ASP A 210 -7.52 -28.80 -8.39
C ASP A 210 -6.41 -27.76 -8.68
N PRO A 211 -5.12 -28.16 -8.69
CA PRO A 211 -4.01 -27.25 -8.95
C PRO A 211 -4.13 -26.52 -10.31
N LYS A 212 -4.62 -27.22 -11.35
CA LYS A 212 -4.74 -26.63 -12.69
C LYS A 212 -5.79 -25.52 -12.73
N LYS A 213 -6.93 -25.75 -12.06
CA LYS A 213 -7.99 -24.74 -11.96
C LYS A 213 -7.51 -23.52 -11.19
N VAL A 214 -6.77 -23.70 -10.10
CA VAL A 214 -6.21 -22.62 -9.29
C VAL A 214 -5.17 -21.84 -10.09
N GLU A 215 -4.24 -22.51 -10.75
CA GLU A 215 -3.22 -21.89 -11.59
C GLU A 215 -3.84 -21.04 -12.70
N GLU A 216 -4.79 -21.59 -13.44
CA GLU A 216 -5.50 -20.89 -14.52
C GLU A 216 -6.23 -19.66 -13.98
N THR A 217 -6.95 -19.81 -12.86
CA THR A 217 -7.67 -18.68 -12.23
C THR A 217 -6.73 -17.55 -11.82
N ILE A 218 -5.54 -17.89 -11.30
CA ILE A 218 -4.54 -16.87 -10.95
C ILE A 218 -4.01 -16.18 -12.20
N LYS A 219 -3.54 -16.95 -13.19
CA LYS A 219 -2.90 -16.40 -14.40
C LYS A 219 -3.82 -15.51 -15.24
N THR A 220 -5.12 -15.80 -15.24
CA THR A 220 -6.13 -15.05 -16.02
C THR A 220 -6.85 -13.97 -15.21
N MET A 221 -6.45 -13.72 -13.96
CA MET A 221 -7.13 -12.78 -13.09
C MET A 221 -6.95 -11.34 -13.58
N PRO A 222 -8.04 -10.65 -13.97
CA PRO A 222 -8.00 -9.29 -14.50
C PRO A 222 -7.41 -8.29 -13.49
N ASN A 223 -6.65 -7.32 -13.99
CA ASN A 223 -6.01 -6.25 -13.24
C ASN A 223 -4.89 -6.68 -12.27
N TYR A 224 -4.60 -7.98 -12.17
CA TYR A 224 -3.57 -8.51 -11.27
C TYR A 224 -2.50 -9.30 -12.00
N PHE A 225 -2.91 -10.25 -12.87
CA PHE A 225 -2.00 -11.24 -13.45
C PHE A 225 -2.10 -11.40 -14.96
N ASP A 226 -3.24 -11.08 -15.56
CA ASP A 226 -3.55 -11.33 -16.98
C ASP A 226 -2.60 -10.60 -17.95
N GLU A 227 -1.97 -9.51 -17.53
CA GLU A 227 -0.98 -8.77 -18.33
C GLU A 227 0.47 -9.19 -18.05
N TYR A 228 0.71 -10.22 -17.22
CA TYR A 228 2.05 -10.59 -16.78
C TYR A 228 2.43 -12.01 -17.17
N ASP A 229 3.74 -12.24 -17.36
CA ASP A 229 4.29 -13.59 -17.32
C ASP A 229 4.30 -14.09 -15.88
N THR A 230 3.34 -14.96 -15.57
CA THR A 230 3.06 -15.44 -14.21
C THR A 230 3.39 -16.92 -14.06
N THR A 231 4.24 -17.23 -13.10
CA THR A 231 4.55 -18.61 -12.68
C THR A 231 3.88 -18.89 -11.33
N VAL A 232 3.23 -20.04 -11.21
CA VAL A 232 2.60 -20.49 -9.97
C VAL A 232 3.32 -21.76 -9.47
N HIS A 233 3.82 -21.70 -8.23
CA HIS A 233 4.45 -22.80 -7.53
C HIS A 233 3.54 -23.27 -6.41
N PHE A 234 3.21 -24.57 -6.41
CA PHE A 234 2.46 -25.16 -5.30
C PHE A 234 3.42 -25.69 -4.26
N ILE A 235 3.24 -25.24 -3.02
CA ILE A 235 4.11 -25.52 -1.88
C ILE A 235 3.31 -25.92 -0.65
N THR A 236 3.97 -26.42 0.38
CA THR A 236 3.36 -26.75 1.68
C THR A 236 3.24 -25.49 2.57
N GLU A 237 2.38 -25.58 3.60
CA GLU A 237 2.32 -24.52 4.63
C GLU A 237 3.64 -24.32 5.37
N GLU A 238 4.40 -25.38 5.58
CA GLU A 238 5.68 -25.35 6.25
C GLU A 238 6.71 -24.58 5.42
N GLU A 239 6.75 -24.85 4.10
CA GLU A 239 7.58 -24.10 3.15
C GLU A 239 7.17 -22.64 3.09
N LEU A 240 5.87 -22.34 3.01
CA LEU A 240 5.37 -20.97 3.01
C LEU A 240 5.83 -20.20 4.26
N LYS A 241 5.73 -20.81 5.44
CA LYS A 241 6.17 -20.21 6.71
C LYS A 241 7.67 -20.07 6.82
N ARG A 242 8.43 -21.05 6.33
CA ARG A 242 9.89 -21.07 6.44
C ARG A 242 10.55 -20.10 5.46
N ASP A 243 10.12 -20.10 4.19
CA ASP A 243 10.85 -19.48 3.09
C ASP A 243 10.25 -18.13 2.67
N HIS A 244 8.97 -17.89 3.01
CA HIS A 244 8.21 -16.72 2.56
C HIS A 244 7.63 -15.88 3.71
N ASN A 245 8.15 -16.02 4.92
CA ASN A 245 7.72 -15.26 6.09
C ASN A 245 8.27 -13.83 6.12
N ALA A 246 9.42 -13.59 5.51
CA ALA A 246 9.92 -12.23 5.31
C ALA A 246 9.03 -11.51 4.28
N MET A 247 8.84 -10.20 4.48
CA MET A 247 8.07 -9.36 3.56
C MET A 247 8.99 -8.37 2.84
N PRO A 248 9.91 -8.85 1.97
CA PRO A 248 10.78 -7.96 1.24
C PRO A 248 9.93 -7.11 0.30
N HIS A 249 10.15 -5.81 0.34
CA HIS A 249 9.52 -4.88 -0.57
C HIS A 249 10.53 -3.84 -1.01
N GLY A 250 10.54 -3.52 -2.27
CA GLY A 250 11.48 -2.56 -2.81
C GLY A 250 11.16 -2.17 -4.25
N GLY A 251 11.78 -1.09 -4.67
CA GLY A 251 11.69 -0.59 -6.03
C GLY A 251 12.73 0.48 -6.27
N PHE A 252 12.91 0.83 -7.51
CA PHE A 252 13.84 1.87 -7.91
C PHE A 252 13.41 2.52 -9.22
N VAL A 253 13.87 3.74 -9.41
CA VAL A 253 13.68 4.53 -10.63
C VAL A 253 15.03 4.68 -11.32
N ILE A 254 15.04 4.45 -12.61
CA ILE A 254 16.18 4.71 -13.47
C ILE A 254 15.80 5.84 -14.41
#